data_73419f70069c19c864ef5c16d4dace8d
#
_entry.id   73419f70069c19c864ef5c16d4dace8d
#
_cell.length_a   1.000
_cell.length_b   1.000
_cell.length_c   1.000
_cell.angle_alpha   90.00
_cell.angle_beta   90.00
_cell.angle_gamma   90.00
#
_symmetry.space_group_name_H-M   'P 1'
#
loop_
_entity.id
_entity.type
_entity.pdbx_description
1 polymer ?
#
loop_
_entity_poly.entity_id
_entity_poly.type
_entity_poly.pdbx_seq_one_letter_code
_entity_poly.pdbx_strand_id
1 'polypeptide(L)'
;MKIQHMSDLHLELTDNSRYIKYNEFPVTGDVLVLAGDIFYLRNDVAPLERFWKWASANYRQVLIVPGNHDYYGRYDVMTKGMQWSWKFKENVGYYQNQVVRIDNVDFILSTLWSHIPPMDEYAVSHGLNDFYQTLYNGHRLTVDDYNRMHQFCLDFIKWSVAESTAEKIVVVTHHLPTRQVVAPHHQDSLINSAFATELGDFIVNSRIDAWIYGHSHTNIDATIGKTKIVSNQLGYVFHNEHLSNGFDAGKYIEI
;
A
#
# COMPACT_ATOMS: atom_id res chain seq x y z
N MET A 1 -8.16 16.10 10.97
CA MET A 1 -6.93 15.98 10.17
C MET A 1 -7.30 15.57 8.76
N LYS A 2 -6.76 16.26 7.75
CA LYS A 2 -6.94 15.87 6.35
C LYS A 2 -5.79 14.99 5.89
N ILE A 3 -6.10 13.82 5.36
CA ILE A 3 -5.15 12.83 4.90
C ILE A 3 -5.30 12.69 3.39
N GLN A 4 -4.37 13.27 2.62
CA GLN A 4 -4.29 13.03 1.19
C GLN A 4 -3.63 11.68 0.97
N HIS A 5 -4.15 10.88 0.04
CA HIS A 5 -3.61 9.54 -0.18
C HIS A 5 -3.49 9.21 -1.67
N MET A 6 -2.45 8.47 -1.98
CA MET A 6 -2.18 7.93 -3.32
C MET A 6 -1.48 6.58 -3.18
N SER A 7 -1.48 5.78 -4.24
CA SER A 7 -0.68 4.55 -4.35
C SER A 7 -0.38 4.23 -5.81
N ASP A 8 0.39 3.18 -6.02
CA ASP A 8 0.67 2.62 -7.35
C ASP A 8 1.22 3.70 -8.32
N LEU A 9 2.13 4.54 -7.78
CA LEU A 9 2.76 5.61 -8.56
C LEU A 9 3.79 5.07 -9.53
N HIS A 10 4.41 3.91 -9.26
CA HIS A 10 5.37 3.22 -10.11
C HIS A 10 6.43 4.14 -10.72
N LEU A 11 7.09 4.92 -9.87
CA LEU A 11 8.07 5.93 -10.30
C LEU A 11 9.34 5.32 -10.91
N GLU A 12 9.53 4.01 -10.83
CA GLU A 12 10.54 3.24 -11.57
C GLU A 12 10.23 3.17 -13.08
N LEU A 13 8.97 3.40 -13.48
CA LEU A 13 8.55 3.42 -14.87
C LEU A 13 8.66 4.83 -15.46
N THR A 14 9.22 4.92 -16.68
CA THR A 14 9.49 6.21 -17.32
C THR A 14 8.24 7.06 -17.51
N ASP A 15 7.13 6.45 -17.96
CA ASP A 15 5.91 7.21 -18.26
C ASP A 15 5.22 7.70 -16.98
N ASN A 16 5.24 6.89 -15.91
CA ASN A 16 4.75 7.28 -14.60
C ASN A 16 5.59 8.41 -13.99
N SER A 17 6.93 8.29 -14.04
CA SER A 17 7.84 9.35 -13.59
C SER A 17 7.62 10.66 -14.36
N ARG A 18 7.40 10.59 -15.69
CA ARG A 18 7.08 11.75 -16.51
C ARG A 18 5.75 12.36 -16.13
N TYR A 19 4.72 11.53 -15.92
CA TYR A 19 3.40 11.98 -15.48
C TYR A 19 3.49 12.79 -14.19
N ILE A 20 4.13 12.24 -13.16
CA ILE A 20 4.36 12.94 -11.88
C ILE A 20 5.17 14.22 -12.04
N LYS A 21 6.14 14.25 -12.97
CA LYS A 21 7.00 15.41 -13.20
C LYS A 21 6.27 16.59 -13.87
N TYR A 22 5.34 16.30 -14.78
CA TYR A 22 4.73 17.32 -15.66
C TYR A 22 3.29 17.67 -15.29
N ASN A 23 2.65 16.94 -14.37
CA ASN A 23 1.35 17.27 -13.86
C ASN A 23 1.44 17.95 -12.49
N GLU A 24 0.50 18.84 -12.21
CA GLU A 24 0.39 19.47 -10.91
C GLU A 24 -0.38 18.56 -9.94
N PHE A 25 0.15 18.44 -8.73
CA PHE A 25 -0.48 17.71 -7.66
C PHE A 25 -0.94 18.73 -6.61
N PRO A 26 -2.25 18.98 -6.47
CA PRO A 26 -2.75 19.89 -5.45
C PRO A 26 -2.44 19.35 -4.05
N VAL A 27 -2.10 20.24 -3.14
CA VAL A 27 -1.91 19.91 -1.72
C VAL A 27 -3.24 20.12 -1.01
N THR A 28 -3.89 19.03 -0.65
CA THR A 28 -5.25 19.04 -0.06
C THR A 28 -5.28 18.48 1.37
N GLY A 29 -4.19 17.83 1.80
CA GLY A 29 -4.06 17.21 3.11
C GLY A 29 -2.97 17.80 3.99
N ASP A 30 -3.05 17.52 5.30
CA ASP A 30 -2.00 17.83 6.27
C ASP A 30 -0.89 16.78 6.24
N VAL A 31 -1.27 15.53 5.97
CA VAL A 31 -0.43 14.33 5.88
C VAL A 31 -0.64 13.71 4.50
N LEU A 32 0.45 13.23 3.88
CA LEU A 32 0.40 12.43 2.67
C LEU A 32 0.65 10.95 3.02
N VAL A 33 -0.26 10.09 2.59
CA VAL A 33 -0.12 8.63 2.68
C VAL A 33 0.11 8.07 1.29
N LEU A 34 1.18 7.28 1.14
CA LEU A 34 1.51 6.57 -0.09
C LEU A 34 1.38 5.06 0.18
N ALA A 35 0.30 4.45 -0.29
CA ALA A 35 -0.09 3.09 0.06
C ALA A 35 0.52 2.01 -0.86
N GLY A 36 1.84 2.07 -1.07
CA GLY A 36 2.64 1.07 -1.77
C GLY A 36 2.79 1.29 -3.27
N ASP A 37 3.72 0.53 -3.84
CA ASP A 37 4.11 0.55 -5.25
C ASP A 37 4.55 1.94 -5.71
N ILE A 38 5.50 2.51 -4.96
CA ILE A 38 6.01 3.86 -5.23
C ILE A 38 7.25 3.81 -6.10
N PHE A 39 8.27 3.02 -5.73
CA PHE A 39 9.47 2.75 -6.53
C PHE A 39 10.30 1.61 -5.90
N TYR A 40 11.20 1.00 -6.68
CA TYR A 40 12.02 -0.12 -6.20
C TYR A 40 12.93 0.28 -5.03
N LEU A 41 12.82 -0.42 -3.89
CA LEU A 41 13.64 -0.21 -2.68
C LEU A 41 15.16 -0.41 -2.90
N ARG A 42 15.53 -1.15 -3.96
CA ARG A 42 16.92 -1.33 -4.36
C ARG A 42 17.53 -0.09 -5.04
N ASN A 43 16.70 0.82 -5.52
CA ASN A 43 17.13 1.98 -6.26
C ASN A 43 17.50 3.14 -5.32
N ASP A 44 18.33 4.06 -5.81
CA ASP A 44 18.58 5.33 -5.15
C ASP A 44 17.32 6.23 -5.27
N VAL A 45 17.01 6.95 -4.21
CA VAL A 45 15.92 7.95 -4.18
C VAL A 45 16.28 9.23 -4.92
N ALA A 46 17.56 9.48 -5.23
CA ALA A 46 18.05 10.69 -5.84
C ALA A 46 17.37 11.05 -7.19
N PRO A 47 17.07 10.10 -8.10
CA PRO A 47 16.35 10.41 -9.33
C PRO A 47 14.96 11.02 -9.11
N LEU A 48 14.35 10.77 -7.95
CA LEU A 48 13.02 11.25 -7.56
C LEU A 48 13.08 12.47 -6.63
N GLU A 49 14.25 13.09 -6.47
CA GLU A 49 14.50 14.16 -5.49
C GLU A 49 13.52 15.34 -5.64
N ARG A 50 13.07 15.66 -6.87
CA ARG A 50 12.09 16.73 -7.10
C ARG A 50 10.74 16.38 -6.45
N PHE A 51 10.26 15.16 -6.61
CA PHE A 51 9.02 14.70 -5.99
C PHE A 51 9.14 14.68 -4.46
N TRP A 52 10.26 14.16 -3.94
CA TRP A 52 10.48 14.09 -2.49
C TRP A 52 10.67 15.46 -1.85
N LYS A 53 11.30 16.42 -2.56
CA LYS A 53 11.37 17.82 -2.10
C LYS A 53 10.00 18.46 -2.02
N TRP A 54 9.19 18.27 -3.06
CA TRP A 54 7.80 18.75 -3.08
C TRP A 54 6.99 18.13 -1.93
N ALA A 55 7.01 16.81 -1.78
CA ALA A 55 6.28 16.12 -0.72
C ALA A 55 6.73 16.59 0.68
N SER A 56 8.04 16.64 0.93
CA SER A 56 8.59 17.09 2.20
C SER A 56 8.24 18.54 2.54
N ALA A 57 8.18 19.42 1.54
CA ALA A 57 7.91 20.86 1.76
C ALA A 57 6.43 21.16 2.02
N ASN A 58 5.51 20.28 1.58
CA ASN A 58 4.07 20.58 1.58
C ASN A 58 3.27 19.79 2.63
N TYR A 59 3.82 18.71 3.18
CA TYR A 59 3.12 17.89 4.18
C TYR A 59 3.88 17.84 5.49
N ARG A 60 3.16 17.78 6.62
CA ARG A 60 3.73 17.58 7.95
C ARG A 60 4.49 16.26 8.05
N GLN A 61 3.92 15.21 7.47
CA GLN A 61 4.50 13.86 7.36
C GLN A 61 4.11 13.24 6.03
N VAL A 62 5.01 12.45 5.45
CA VAL A 62 4.76 11.60 4.29
C VAL A 62 5.03 10.16 4.73
N LEU A 63 3.97 9.38 4.83
CA LEU A 63 4.00 8.00 5.31
C LEU A 63 3.89 7.06 4.12
N ILE A 64 4.90 6.22 3.90
CA ILE A 64 4.96 5.31 2.76
C ILE A 64 4.92 3.87 3.30
N VAL A 65 3.99 3.07 2.79
CA VAL A 65 3.98 1.62 2.97
C VAL A 65 4.65 0.98 1.76
N PRO A 66 5.50 -0.03 1.89
CA PRO A 66 5.96 -0.74 0.71
C PRO A 66 4.85 -1.59 0.09
N GLY A 67 4.76 -1.59 -1.25
CA GLY A 67 3.97 -2.54 -2.01
C GLY A 67 4.82 -3.72 -2.48
N ASN A 68 4.23 -4.64 -3.26
CA ASN A 68 4.97 -5.78 -3.80
C ASN A 68 6.03 -5.35 -4.83
N HIS A 69 5.72 -4.36 -5.70
CA HIS A 69 6.68 -3.83 -6.67
C HIS A 69 7.87 -3.12 -6.02
N ASP A 70 7.72 -2.54 -4.83
CA ASP A 70 8.85 -1.93 -4.12
C ASP A 70 9.97 -2.96 -3.87
N TYR A 71 9.64 -4.25 -3.76
CA TYR A 71 10.58 -5.37 -3.60
C TYR A 71 11.03 -6.01 -4.92
N TYR A 72 10.61 -5.51 -6.09
CA TYR A 72 11.01 -6.09 -7.37
C TYR A 72 12.49 -5.86 -7.71
N GLY A 73 12.92 -6.54 -8.79
CA GLY A 73 14.30 -6.53 -9.24
C GLY A 73 15.20 -7.41 -8.38
N ARG A 74 14.67 -8.50 -7.85
CA ARG A 74 15.36 -9.47 -6.99
C ARG A 74 15.84 -8.89 -5.67
N TYR A 75 15.09 -7.93 -5.14
CA TYR A 75 15.31 -7.46 -3.78
C TYR A 75 14.83 -8.53 -2.79
N ASP A 76 15.62 -8.79 -1.76
CA ASP A 76 15.22 -9.73 -0.71
C ASP A 76 14.39 -9.00 0.35
N VAL A 77 13.13 -9.42 0.51
CA VAL A 77 12.19 -8.83 1.47
C VAL A 77 12.78 -8.84 2.87
N MET A 78 13.57 -9.87 3.21
CA MET A 78 14.17 -10.04 4.53
C MET A 78 15.43 -9.21 4.76
N THR A 79 15.91 -8.44 3.77
CA THR A 79 17.07 -7.54 3.92
C THR A 79 16.92 -6.58 5.12
N LYS A 80 15.70 -6.12 5.38
CA LYS A 80 15.37 -5.25 6.52
C LYS A 80 14.55 -5.97 7.61
N GLY A 81 14.26 -7.27 7.41
CA GLY A 81 13.32 -8.03 8.24
C GLY A 81 11.86 -7.65 7.99
N MET A 82 10.95 -8.21 8.81
CA MET A 82 9.50 -8.01 8.64
C MET A 82 8.98 -6.71 9.27
N GLN A 83 9.78 -6.05 10.09
CA GLN A 83 9.39 -4.83 10.80
C GLN A 83 10.51 -3.81 10.72
N TRP A 84 10.31 -2.70 9.97
CA TRP A 84 11.33 -1.70 9.75
C TRP A 84 10.75 -0.34 9.36
N SER A 85 11.56 0.70 9.53
CA SER A 85 11.33 2.02 8.96
C SER A 85 12.59 2.55 8.30
N TRP A 86 12.43 3.37 7.28
CA TRP A 86 13.52 4.04 6.60
C TRP A 86 13.11 5.48 6.24
N LYS A 87 13.61 6.43 7.02
CA LYS A 87 13.45 7.86 6.73
C LYS A 87 14.61 8.32 5.86
N PHE A 88 14.30 8.91 4.73
CA PHE A 88 15.28 9.52 3.82
C PHE A 88 15.14 11.06 3.74
N LYS A 89 14.11 11.62 4.39
CA LYS A 89 14.00 13.02 4.80
C LYS A 89 13.43 13.06 6.22
N GLU A 90 13.51 14.20 6.87
CA GLU A 90 13.03 14.35 8.26
C GLU A 90 11.58 13.90 8.44
N ASN A 91 10.72 14.29 7.47
CA ASN A 91 9.28 14.01 7.49
C ASN A 91 8.82 13.06 6.37
N VAL A 92 9.73 12.35 5.67
CA VAL A 92 9.39 11.40 4.59
C VAL A 92 10.07 10.07 4.84
N GLY A 93 9.30 9.00 4.89
CA GLY A 93 9.86 7.67 5.10
C GLY A 93 8.92 6.52 4.79
N TYR A 94 9.54 5.36 4.59
CA TYR A 94 8.90 4.06 4.51
C TYR A 94 8.70 3.46 5.90
N TYR A 95 7.58 2.76 6.06
CA TYR A 95 7.19 2.11 7.30
C TYR A 95 6.54 0.75 6.99
N GLN A 96 7.19 -0.31 7.40
CA GLN A 96 6.67 -1.68 7.28
C GLN A 96 6.43 -2.25 8.66
N ASN A 97 5.17 -2.62 8.93
CA ASN A 97 4.71 -3.08 10.23
C ASN A 97 5.11 -2.11 11.37
N GLN A 98 4.70 -0.85 11.21
CA GLN A 98 4.97 0.23 12.15
C GLN A 98 3.69 1.00 12.50
N VAL A 99 3.63 1.50 13.72
CA VAL A 99 2.61 2.48 14.13
C VAL A 99 3.28 3.86 14.20
N VAL A 100 2.70 4.82 13.51
CA VAL A 100 3.12 6.24 13.59
C VAL A 100 1.97 7.05 14.16
N ARG A 101 2.21 7.67 15.33
CA ARG A 101 1.23 8.57 15.93
C ARG A 101 1.48 10.01 15.46
N ILE A 102 0.42 10.63 14.95
CA ILE A 102 0.39 12.05 14.61
C ILE A 102 -0.82 12.67 15.32
N ASP A 103 -0.57 13.56 16.27
CA ASP A 103 -1.59 14.13 17.16
C ASP A 103 -2.35 12.99 17.89
N ASN A 104 -3.65 12.88 17.68
CA ASN A 104 -4.54 11.86 18.26
C ASN A 104 -4.89 10.71 17.30
N VAL A 105 -4.15 10.57 16.18
CA VAL A 105 -4.38 9.54 15.15
C VAL A 105 -3.23 8.55 15.13
N ASP A 106 -3.52 7.25 15.26
CA ASP A 106 -2.56 6.18 14.97
C ASP A 106 -2.68 5.75 13.52
N PHE A 107 -1.57 5.85 12.78
CA PHE A 107 -1.39 5.26 11.46
C PHE A 107 -0.72 3.90 11.63
N ILE A 108 -1.44 2.83 11.34
CA ILE A 108 -0.96 1.45 11.37
C ILE A 108 -0.60 1.06 9.93
N LEU A 109 0.71 0.89 9.69
CA LEU A 109 1.31 0.85 8.36
C LEU A 109 1.89 -0.54 8.08
N SER A 110 1.41 -1.21 7.02
CA SER A 110 1.82 -2.57 6.66
C SER A 110 1.58 -2.85 5.18
N THR A 111 2.42 -3.66 4.52
CA THR A 111 2.10 -4.18 3.17
C THR A 111 0.85 -5.04 3.19
N LEU A 112 0.56 -5.73 4.30
CA LEU A 112 -0.46 -6.76 4.52
C LEU A 112 -0.15 -8.05 3.76
N TRP A 113 0.25 -7.97 2.46
CA TRP A 113 0.24 -9.12 1.56
C TRP A 113 -1.16 -9.75 1.53
N SER A 114 -1.31 -10.99 1.05
CA SER A 114 -2.59 -11.69 1.13
C SER A 114 -2.38 -13.19 1.29
N HIS A 115 -3.43 -13.91 1.65
CA HIS A 115 -3.36 -15.35 1.87
C HIS A 115 -3.74 -16.10 0.61
N ILE A 116 -2.83 -16.94 0.10
CA ILE A 116 -3.02 -17.79 -1.08
C ILE A 116 -3.40 -19.20 -0.58
N PRO A 117 -4.63 -19.66 -0.81
CA PRO A 117 -5.04 -21.01 -0.41
C PRO A 117 -4.41 -22.06 -1.34
N PRO A 118 -4.27 -23.33 -0.89
CA PRO A 118 -3.61 -24.38 -1.68
C PRO A 118 -4.19 -24.59 -3.08
N MET A 119 -5.49 -24.38 -3.26
CA MET A 119 -6.15 -24.54 -4.56
C MET A 119 -5.72 -23.49 -5.60
N ASP A 120 -5.25 -22.32 -5.16
CA ASP A 120 -4.85 -21.21 -6.02
C ASP A 120 -3.34 -21.16 -6.24
N GLU A 121 -2.56 -21.94 -5.49
CA GLU A 121 -1.09 -21.90 -5.46
C GLU A 121 -0.47 -21.99 -6.85
N TYR A 122 -0.95 -22.94 -7.67
CA TYR A 122 -0.42 -23.13 -9.02
C TYR A 122 -0.67 -21.90 -9.90
N ALA A 123 -1.92 -21.42 -9.94
CA ALA A 123 -2.29 -20.28 -10.77
C ALA A 123 -1.56 -19.01 -10.34
N VAL A 124 -1.48 -18.76 -9.04
CA VAL A 124 -0.85 -17.57 -8.46
C VAL A 124 0.67 -17.61 -8.66
N SER A 125 1.34 -18.70 -8.31
CA SER A 125 2.82 -18.79 -8.39
C SER A 125 3.35 -18.73 -9.82
N HIS A 126 2.53 -19.08 -10.82
CA HIS A 126 2.89 -18.99 -12.25
C HIS A 126 2.36 -17.72 -12.92
N GLY A 127 1.32 -17.12 -12.40
CA GLY A 127 0.66 -15.94 -12.98
C GLY A 127 1.18 -14.60 -12.47
N LEU A 128 1.79 -14.56 -11.27
CA LEU A 128 2.26 -13.32 -10.65
C LEU A 128 3.77 -13.12 -10.78
N ASN A 129 4.15 -11.89 -11.15
CA ASN A 129 5.55 -11.50 -11.24
C ASN A 129 6.28 -11.51 -9.89
N ASP A 130 5.58 -11.38 -8.76
CA ASP A 130 6.13 -11.41 -7.41
C ASP A 130 7.07 -12.61 -7.22
N PHE A 131 6.64 -13.79 -7.67
CA PHE A 131 7.40 -15.04 -7.56
C PHE A 131 8.63 -15.11 -8.46
N TYR A 132 8.78 -14.18 -9.40
CA TYR A 132 9.93 -14.10 -10.33
C TYR A 132 10.86 -12.94 -9.99
N GLN A 133 10.31 -11.87 -9.41
CA GLN A 133 10.99 -10.60 -9.21
C GLN A 133 11.50 -10.40 -7.78
N THR A 134 11.00 -11.17 -6.80
CA THR A 134 11.27 -10.97 -5.37
C THR A 134 12.03 -12.17 -4.78
N LEU A 135 12.94 -11.89 -3.84
CA LEU A 135 13.62 -12.91 -3.05
C LEU A 135 13.13 -12.90 -1.59
N TYR A 136 13.28 -14.03 -0.92
CA TYR A 136 13.04 -14.21 0.50
C TYR A 136 14.13 -15.05 1.12
N ASN A 137 14.91 -14.53 2.08
CA ASN A 137 16.05 -15.19 2.70
C ASN A 137 17.05 -15.81 1.68
N GLY A 138 17.34 -15.08 0.61
CA GLY A 138 18.30 -15.48 -0.42
C GLY A 138 17.77 -16.43 -1.49
N HIS A 139 16.55 -16.93 -1.36
CA HIS A 139 15.92 -17.78 -2.38
C HIS A 139 14.74 -17.05 -3.07
N ARG A 140 14.28 -17.61 -4.17
CA ARG A 140 13.11 -17.11 -4.90
C ARG A 140 11.88 -17.25 -4.00
N LEU A 141 11.04 -16.19 -3.96
CA LEU A 141 9.81 -16.17 -3.19
C LEU A 141 8.93 -17.40 -3.49
N THR A 142 8.41 -18.04 -2.45
CA THR A 142 7.45 -19.15 -2.52
C THR A 142 6.09 -18.73 -1.98
N VAL A 143 5.04 -19.53 -2.26
CA VAL A 143 3.70 -19.28 -1.70
C VAL A 143 3.70 -19.40 -0.18
N ASP A 144 4.47 -20.31 0.38
CA ASP A 144 4.64 -20.44 1.83
C ASP A 144 5.24 -19.18 2.45
N ASP A 145 6.26 -18.60 1.81
CA ASP A 145 6.87 -17.34 2.28
C ASP A 145 5.89 -16.19 2.19
N TYR A 146 5.13 -16.12 1.10
CA TYR A 146 4.09 -15.12 0.88
C TYR A 146 3.02 -15.19 1.99
N ASN A 147 2.54 -16.39 2.29
CA ASN A 147 1.55 -16.62 3.36
C ASN A 147 2.12 -16.32 4.76
N ARG A 148 3.41 -16.60 5.01
CA ARG A 148 4.09 -16.21 6.27
C ARG A 148 4.15 -14.69 6.42
N MET A 149 4.51 -13.98 5.34
CA MET A 149 4.52 -12.51 5.35
C MET A 149 3.15 -11.94 5.63
N HIS A 150 2.11 -12.48 4.98
CA HIS A 150 0.73 -12.11 5.25
C HIS A 150 0.35 -12.30 6.72
N GLN A 151 0.60 -13.49 7.27
CA GLN A 151 0.23 -13.80 8.66
C GLN A 151 0.92 -12.84 9.64
N PHE A 152 2.22 -12.57 9.43
CA PHE A 152 2.95 -11.62 10.28
C PHE A 152 2.34 -10.20 10.21
N CYS A 153 2.03 -9.72 9.01
CA CYS A 153 1.43 -8.40 8.81
C CYS A 153 0.03 -8.32 9.44
N LEU A 154 -0.77 -9.36 9.28
CA LEU A 154 -2.13 -9.41 9.83
C LEU A 154 -2.12 -9.44 11.36
N ASP A 155 -1.22 -10.22 11.96
CA ASP A 155 -1.06 -10.28 13.42
C ASP A 155 -0.60 -8.93 13.97
N PHE A 156 0.35 -8.27 13.29
CA PHE A 156 0.78 -6.92 13.63
C PHE A 156 -0.38 -5.92 13.57
N ILE A 157 -1.18 -5.92 12.50
CA ILE A 157 -2.33 -5.00 12.37
C ILE A 157 -3.33 -5.24 13.49
N LYS A 158 -3.73 -6.50 13.72
CA LYS A 158 -4.71 -6.86 14.76
C LYS A 158 -4.24 -6.44 16.15
N TRP A 159 -2.98 -6.73 16.47
CA TRP A 159 -2.39 -6.34 17.73
C TRP A 159 -2.33 -4.82 17.88
N SER A 160 -1.86 -4.09 16.85
CA SER A 160 -1.75 -2.63 16.88
C SER A 160 -3.10 -1.93 17.06
N VAL A 161 -4.17 -2.46 16.41
CA VAL A 161 -5.53 -1.94 16.57
C VAL A 161 -6.03 -2.18 18.00
N ALA A 162 -5.77 -3.34 18.59
CA ALA A 162 -6.18 -3.68 19.96
C ALA A 162 -5.47 -2.82 21.02
N GLU A 163 -4.18 -2.60 20.85
CA GLU A 163 -3.33 -1.86 21.80
C GLU A 163 -3.40 -0.33 21.63
N SER A 164 -3.97 0.16 20.53
CA SER A 164 -4.03 1.59 20.27
C SER A 164 -4.83 2.35 21.33
N THR A 165 -4.22 3.42 21.83
CA THR A 165 -4.85 4.38 22.75
C THR A 165 -5.25 5.69 22.05
N ALA A 166 -5.06 5.78 20.73
CA ALA A 166 -5.44 6.96 19.97
C ALA A 166 -6.97 7.12 19.90
N GLU A 167 -7.44 8.34 19.71
CA GLU A 167 -8.86 8.62 19.47
C GLU A 167 -9.29 8.09 18.10
N LYS A 168 -8.39 8.12 17.13
CA LYS A 168 -8.62 7.71 15.74
C LYS A 168 -7.57 6.70 15.29
N ILE A 169 -8.00 5.73 14.47
CA ILE A 169 -7.14 4.72 13.87
C ILE A 169 -7.31 4.73 12.37
N VAL A 170 -6.20 4.90 11.66
CA VAL A 170 -6.10 4.75 10.20
C VAL A 170 -5.18 3.59 9.89
N VAL A 171 -5.69 2.55 9.27
CA VAL A 171 -4.88 1.45 8.75
C VAL A 171 -4.51 1.75 7.31
N VAL A 172 -3.24 1.55 6.98
CA VAL A 172 -2.73 1.72 5.61
C VAL A 172 -2.07 0.42 5.19
N THR A 173 -2.60 -0.17 4.11
CA THR A 173 -2.01 -1.36 3.52
C THR A 173 -1.79 -1.17 2.02
N HIS A 174 -0.94 -2.02 1.42
CA HIS A 174 -0.89 -2.07 -0.04
C HIS A 174 -1.96 -3.02 -0.57
N HIS A 175 -2.00 -4.26 -0.09
CA HIS A 175 -3.01 -5.24 -0.52
C HIS A 175 -4.41 -4.92 0.02
N LEU A 176 -5.42 -5.40 -0.69
CA LEU A 176 -6.84 -5.14 -0.40
C LEU A 176 -7.27 -5.86 0.89
N PRO A 177 -7.94 -5.15 1.81
CA PRO A 177 -8.38 -5.75 3.07
C PRO A 177 -9.68 -6.57 2.96
N THR A 178 -10.36 -6.52 1.82
CA THR A 178 -11.63 -7.22 1.61
C THR A 178 -11.91 -7.44 0.13
N ARG A 179 -12.63 -8.52 -0.19
CA ARG A 179 -13.10 -8.80 -1.55
C ARG A 179 -14.19 -7.83 -2.03
N GLN A 180 -14.81 -7.07 -1.14
CA GLN A 180 -15.83 -6.08 -1.51
C GLN A 180 -15.28 -4.94 -2.38
N VAL A 181 -13.97 -4.72 -2.35
CA VAL A 181 -13.28 -3.70 -3.18
C VAL A 181 -12.47 -4.31 -4.33
N VAL A 182 -12.69 -5.57 -4.64
CA VAL A 182 -12.22 -6.19 -5.89
C VAL A 182 -13.14 -5.76 -7.03
N ALA A 183 -12.54 -5.25 -8.11
CA ALA A 183 -13.32 -4.81 -9.27
C ALA A 183 -14.18 -5.94 -9.85
N PRO A 184 -15.42 -5.67 -10.30
CA PRO A 184 -16.33 -6.71 -10.82
C PRO A 184 -15.72 -7.58 -11.90
N HIS A 185 -14.93 -7.00 -12.81
CA HIS A 185 -14.27 -7.73 -13.89
C HIS A 185 -13.09 -8.60 -13.45
N HIS A 186 -12.65 -8.49 -12.19
CA HIS A 186 -11.59 -9.31 -11.60
C HIS A 186 -12.12 -10.34 -10.60
N GLN A 187 -13.42 -10.33 -10.26
CA GLN A 187 -13.97 -11.21 -9.22
C GLN A 187 -13.72 -12.70 -9.46
N ASP A 188 -13.75 -13.13 -10.72
CA ASP A 188 -13.53 -14.52 -11.12
C ASP A 188 -12.06 -14.82 -11.49
N SER A 189 -11.13 -13.90 -11.22
CA SER A 189 -9.71 -14.12 -11.53
C SER A 189 -9.12 -15.21 -10.64
N LEU A 190 -8.41 -16.16 -11.23
CA LEU A 190 -7.73 -17.25 -10.54
C LEU A 190 -6.57 -16.81 -9.63
N ILE A 191 -6.16 -15.55 -9.75
CA ILE A 191 -5.07 -14.98 -8.94
C ILE A 191 -5.56 -14.00 -7.86
N ASN A 192 -6.87 -13.85 -7.69
CA ASN A 192 -7.45 -12.91 -6.73
C ASN A 192 -7.01 -13.11 -5.29
N SER A 193 -6.71 -14.35 -4.90
CA SER A 193 -6.21 -14.65 -3.55
C SER A 193 -4.87 -13.99 -3.23
N ALA A 194 -4.11 -13.57 -4.26
CA ALA A 194 -2.88 -12.80 -4.07
C ALA A 194 -3.11 -11.29 -4.00
N PHE A 195 -4.33 -10.81 -4.25
CA PHE A 195 -4.66 -9.39 -4.21
C PHE A 195 -5.44 -8.99 -2.97
N ALA A 196 -6.35 -9.85 -2.51
CA ALA A 196 -7.30 -9.49 -1.47
C ALA A 196 -7.43 -10.58 -0.39
N THR A 197 -7.41 -10.15 0.86
CA THR A 197 -7.77 -10.96 2.01
C THR A 197 -9.09 -10.49 2.58
N GLU A 198 -10.00 -11.41 2.93
CA GLU A 198 -11.30 -11.04 3.48
C GLU A 198 -11.20 -10.78 5.00
N LEU A 199 -11.21 -9.51 5.37
CA LEU A 199 -11.14 -9.05 6.76
C LEU A 199 -12.39 -8.29 7.21
N GLY A 200 -13.50 -8.39 6.48
CA GLY A 200 -14.73 -7.65 6.76
C GLY A 200 -15.22 -7.82 8.19
N ASP A 201 -15.22 -9.04 8.73
CA ASP A 201 -15.61 -9.30 10.12
C ASP A 201 -14.68 -8.63 11.14
N PHE A 202 -13.38 -8.64 10.89
CA PHE A 202 -12.42 -7.92 11.74
C PHE A 202 -12.66 -6.42 11.68
N ILE A 203 -12.86 -5.87 10.50
CA ILE A 203 -13.08 -4.44 10.28
C ILE A 203 -14.34 -3.98 11.02
N VAL A 204 -15.47 -4.68 10.84
CA VAL A 204 -16.76 -4.36 11.50
C VAL A 204 -16.63 -4.32 13.01
N ASN A 205 -15.88 -5.27 13.59
CA ASN A 205 -15.73 -5.41 15.04
C ASN A 205 -14.57 -4.59 15.64
N SER A 206 -13.89 -3.78 14.80
CA SER A 206 -12.75 -2.97 15.22
C SER A 206 -13.11 -1.51 15.52
N ARG A 207 -12.11 -0.75 16.02
CA ARG A 207 -12.20 0.71 16.20
C ARG A 207 -11.65 1.50 15.02
N ILE A 208 -11.33 0.86 13.89
CA ILE A 208 -10.74 1.51 12.73
C ILE A 208 -11.70 2.56 12.16
N ASP A 209 -11.22 3.77 11.94
CA ASP A 209 -11.98 4.86 11.34
C ASP A 209 -11.85 4.86 9.81
N ALA A 210 -10.63 4.58 9.29
CA ALA A 210 -10.39 4.46 7.86
C ALA A 210 -9.33 3.39 7.56
N TRP A 211 -9.46 2.78 6.37
CA TRP A 211 -8.49 1.86 5.80
C TRP A 211 -8.14 2.31 4.38
N ILE A 212 -6.88 2.67 4.16
CA ILE A 212 -6.35 3.12 2.87
C ILE A 212 -5.61 1.95 2.23
N TYR A 213 -5.87 1.67 0.93
CA TYR A 213 -5.25 0.55 0.23
C TYR A 213 -4.87 0.89 -1.21
N GLY A 214 -4.09 0.01 -1.89
CA GLY A 214 -3.63 0.10 -3.27
C GLY A 214 -3.77 -1.21 -4.06
N HIS A 215 -2.78 -1.52 -4.91
CA HIS A 215 -2.48 -2.80 -5.55
C HIS A 215 -3.31 -3.20 -6.77
N SER A 216 -4.59 -2.88 -6.82
CA SER A 216 -5.49 -3.39 -7.86
C SER A 216 -5.61 -2.48 -9.08
N HIS A 217 -4.97 -1.30 -9.05
CA HIS A 217 -5.09 -0.23 -10.05
C HIS A 217 -6.55 0.19 -10.37
N THR A 218 -7.49 -0.19 -9.49
CA THR A 218 -8.91 0.17 -9.60
C THR A 218 -9.38 0.84 -8.33
N ASN A 219 -9.89 2.06 -8.45
CA ASN A 219 -10.28 2.85 -7.30
C ASN A 219 -11.74 2.55 -6.91
N ILE A 220 -11.93 1.82 -5.81
CA ILE A 220 -13.23 1.49 -5.25
C ILE A 220 -13.23 1.90 -3.78
N ASP A 221 -14.16 2.79 -3.43
CA ASP A 221 -14.41 3.15 -2.04
C ASP A 221 -15.60 2.35 -1.50
N ALA A 222 -15.53 1.93 -0.25
CA ALA A 222 -16.58 1.20 0.45
C ALA A 222 -16.69 1.67 1.90
N THR A 223 -17.75 1.25 2.58
CA THR A 223 -17.89 1.42 4.02
C THR A 223 -18.26 0.08 4.65
N ILE A 224 -17.47 -0.37 5.61
CA ILE A 224 -17.71 -1.62 6.35
C ILE A 224 -17.94 -1.25 7.83
N GLY A 225 -19.16 -1.45 8.29
CA GLY A 225 -19.55 -0.93 9.60
C GLY A 225 -19.42 0.60 9.61
N LYS A 226 -18.52 1.13 10.44
CA LYS A 226 -18.19 2.58 10.48
C LYS A 226 -16.91 2.95 9.74
N THR A 227 -16.15 1.96 9.30
CA THR A 227 -14.82 2.15 8.69
C THR A 227 -14.95 2.53 7.23
N LYS A 228 -14.33 3.65 6.84
CA LYS A 228 -14.18 4.04 5.43
C LYS A 228 -13.05 3.23 4.80
N ILE A 229 -13.32 2.49 3.74
CA ILE A 229 -12.31 1.77 2.94
C ILE A 229 -12.10 2.57 1.67
N VAL A 230 -10.89 3.07 1.44
CA VAL A 230 -10.63 4.02 0.35
C VAL A 230 -9.33 3.72 -0.39
N SER A 231 -9.30 4.02 -1.68
CA SER A 231 -8.11 3.92 -2.52
C SER A 231 -7.97 5.12 -3.45
N ASN A 232 -6.75 5.36 -3.95
CA ASN A 232 -6.46 6.37 -4.96
C ASN A 232 -5.18 6.00 -5.72
N GLN A 233 -5.32 5.05 -6.61
CA GLN A 233 -4.26 4.36 -7.33
C GLN A 233 -4.05 5.02 -8.70
N LEU A 234 -2.82 5.42 -9.01
CA LEU A 234 -2.49 5.97 -10.35
C LEU A 234 -2.52 4.86 -11.40
N GLY A 235 -1.86 3.74 -11.10
CA GLY A 235 -1.70 2.63 -12.02
C GLY A 235 -0.69 2.91 -13.14
N TYR A 236 -0.71 2.09 -14.18
CA TYR A 236 0.24 2.19 -15.29
C TYR A 236 -0.16 3.27 -16.30
N VAL A 237 0.60 4.37 -16.34
CA VAL A 237 0.34 5.50 -17.24
C VAL A 237 0.45 5.07 -18.71
N PHE A 238 1.39 4.19 -19.05
CA PHE A 238 1.54 3.68 -20.43
C PHE A 238 0.35 2.83 -20.92
N HIS A 239 -0.45 2.29 -19.98
CA HIS A 239 -1.73 1.63 -20.29
C HIS A 239 -2.94 2.58 -20.20
N ASN A 240 -2.73 3.85 -19.88
CA ASN A 240 -3.76 4.86 -19.68
C ASN A 240 -4.76 4.52 -18.55
N GLU A 241 -4.35 3.73 -17.56
CA GLU A 241 -5.22 3.31 -16.44
C GLU A 241 -5.77 4.51 -15.67
N HIS A 242 -4.91 5.51 -15.41
CA HIS A 242 -5.27 6.75 -14.71
C HIS A 242 -6.39 7.57 -15.37
N LEU A 243 -6.69 7.34 -16.65
CA LEU A 243 -7.77 8.04 -17.35
C LEU A 243 -9.14 7.40 -17.10
N SER A 244 -9.17 6.15 -16.64
CA SER A 244 -10.40 5.37 -16.48
C SER A 244 -10.64 4.80 -15.09
N ASN A 245 -9.59 4.77 -14.23
CA ASN A 245 -9.69 4.17 -12.90
C ASN A 245 -10.19 5.11 -11.81
N GLY A 246 -10.45 6.38 -12.12
CA GLY A 246 -10.92 7.37 -11.15
C GLY A 246 -9.82 7.98 -10.26
N PHE A 247 -8.55 7.92 -10.68
CA PHE A 247 -7.47 8.60 -9.97
C PHE A 247 -7.70 10.11 -9.89
N ASP A 248 -7.55 10.67 -8.69
CA ASP A 248 -7.62 12.11 -8.43
C ASP A 248 -6.43 12.53 -7.56
N ALA A 249 -5.52 13.33 -8.14
CA ALA A 249 -4.32 13.79 -7.44
C ALA A 249 -4.62 14.59 -6.15
N GLY A 250 -5.84 15.14 -6.02
CA GLY A 250 -6.29 15.89 -4.85
C GLY A 250 -7.16 15.09 -3.87
N LYS A 251 -7.37 13.78 -4.08
CA LYS A 251 -8.23 12.98 -3.21
C LYS A 251 -7.70 12.93 -1.78
N TYR A 252 -8.58 13.21 -0.82
CA TYR A 252 -8.28 13.14 0.60
C TYR A 252 -9.46 12.59 1.41
N ILE A 253 -9.18 12.14 2.61
CA ILE A 253 -10.18 11.83 3.64
C ILE A 253 -9.99 12.77 4.83
N GLU A 254 -11.05 12.98 5.57
CA GLU A 254 -11.02 13.72 6.84
C GLU A 254 -11.35 12.78 8.00
N ILE A 255 -10.46 12.80 9.02
CA ILE A 255 -10.51 11.96 10.24
C ILE A 255 -10.61 12.86 11.48
#